data_1c157ca59b20ea6e24c1dd0c7fa0675a
#
_entry.id   1c157ca59b20ea6e24c1dd0c7fa0675a
#
_cell.length_a   1.000
_cell.length_b   1.000
_cell.length_c   1.000
_cell.angle_alpha   90.00
_cell.angle_beta   90.00
_cell.angle_gamma   90.00
#
_symmetry.space_group_name_H-M   'P 1'
#
loop_
_entity.id
_entity.type
_entity.pdbx_description
1 polymer ?
#
loop_
_entity_poly.entity_id
_entity_poly.type
_entity_poly.pdbx_seq_one_letter_code
_entity_poly.pdbx_strand_id
1 'polypeptide(L)'
;MKRIISIAVIGLTASLAWAGPDAGSPRMNFLLHCSGCHGQDGSGSPSSGVPTMRGTLGHFLKAQDGREFLIQVPGTSQSSLSHAETAELANWLLKTFSPQEVPANTPPYTTAEVARLRGSPLADAPGRRAEIVQRLKEQGIAID
;
A
#
# COMPACT_ATOMS: atom_id res chain seq x y z
N MET A 1 71.50 -17.87 17.00
CA MET A 1 70.51 -17.17 16.13
C MET A 1 69.10 -17.62 16.53
N LYS A 2 68.35 -16.81 17.32
CA LYS A 2 66.97 -17.11 17.72
C LYS A 2 66.03 -16.38 16.76
N ARG A 3 65.25 -17.11 15.97
CA ARG A 3 64.16 -16.55 15.11
C ARG A 3 62.91 -16.37 15.92
N ILE A 4 62.45 -15.12 16.08
CA ILE A 4 61.19 -14.76 16.69
C ILE A 4 60.14 -14.79 15.58
N ILE A 5 59.18 -15.70 15.69
CA ILE A 5 58.04 -15.78 14.77
C ILE A 5 56.92 -14.92 15.42
N SER A 6 56.62 -13.76 14.82
CA SER A 6 55.52 -12.91 15.20
C SER A 6 54.26 -13.46 14.54
N ILE A 7 53.32 -13.94 15.35
CA ILE A 7 51.98 -14.35 14.90
C ILE A 7 51.07 -13.11 14.93
N ALA A 8 50.70 -12.62 13.73
CA ALA A 8 49.70 -11.55 13.61
C ALA A 8 48.30 -12.15 13.77
N VAL A 9 47.60 -11.81 14.88
CA VAL A 9 46.21 -12.16 15.09
C VAL A 9 45.34 -11.13 14.35
N ILE A 10 44.77 -11.53 13.22
CA ILE A 10 43.81 -10.71 12.48
C ILE A 10 42.47 -10.89 13.18
N GLY A 11 42.09 -9.90 13.98
CA GLY A 11 40.76 -9.85 14.59
C GLY A 11 39.69 -9.56 13.55
N LEU A 12 38.84 -10.55 13.24
CA LEU A 12 37.66 -10.42 12.39
C LEU A 12 36.55 -9.79 13.23
N THR A 13 36.38 -8.47 13.14
CA THR A 13 35.24 -7.77 13.78
C THR A 13 34.01 -7.97 12.88
N ALA A 14 33.14 -8.92 13.24
CA ALA A 14 31.82 -9.04 12.66
C ALA A 14 30.95 -7.85 13.10
N SER A 15 30.72 -6.90 12.20
CA SER A 15 29.75 -5.82 12.40
C SER A 15 28.35 -6.45 12.36
N LEU A 16 27.72 -6.60 13.52
CA LEU A 16 26.28 -6.87 13.61
C LEU A 16 25.55 -5.63 13.12
N ALA A 17 25.09 -5.66 11.86
CA ALA A 17 24.13 -4.67 11.36
C ALA A 17 22.83 -4.89 12.13
N TRP A 18 22.51 -4.01 13.06
CA TRP A 18 21.17 -3.91 13.62
C TRP A 18 20.26 -3.41 12.49
N ALA A 19 19.50 -4.31 11.87
CA ALA A 19 18.30 -3.93 11.14
C ALA A 19 17.32 -3.39 12.19
N GLY A 20 17.23 -2.08 12.31
CA GLY A 20 16.16 -1.42 13.05
C GLY A 20 14.80 -1.85 12.49
N PRO A 21 13.68 -1.67 13.23
CA PRO A 21 12.35 -1.91 12.68
C PRO A 21 12.26 -1.12 11.37
N ASP A 22 11.89 -1.81 10.28
CA ASP A 22 11.84 -1.27 8.92
C ASP A 22 11.00 0.02 8.91
N ALA A 23 11.68 1.17 9.06
CA ALA A 23 11.13 2.47 8.77
C ALA A 23 10.86 2.47 7.26
N GLY A 24 9.59 2.21 6.89
CA GLY A 24 9.19 2.02 5.48
C GLY A 24 8.46 0.71 5.22
N SER A 25 8.24 -0.14 6.25
CA SER A 25 7.38 -1.30 6.02
C SER A 25 5.97 -0.84 5.63
N PRO A 26 5.26 -1.55 4.72
CA PRO A 26 3.91 -1.15 4.29
C PRO A 26 2.94 -0.96 5.45
N ARG A 27 3.05 -1.77 6.51
CA ARG A 27 2.25 -1.63 7.72
C ARG A 27 2.55 -0.31 8.44
N MET A 28 3.81 0.06 8.58
CA MET A 28 4.19 1.32 9.22
C MET A 28 3.75 2.51 8.38
N ASN A 29 3.91 2.45 7.06
CA ASN A 29 3.43 3.47 6.14
C ASN A 29 1.90 3.63 6.24
N PHE A 30 1.14 2.54 6.36
CA PHE A 30 -0.29 2.61 6.63
C PHE A 30 -0.60 3.33 7.95
N LEU A 31 0.07 2.97 9.03
CA LEU A 31 -0.17 3.58 10.34
C LEU A 31 0.14 5.07 10.36
N LEU A 32 1.21 5.50 9.68
CA LEU A 32 1.64 6.90 9.67
C LEU A 32 0.83 7.79 8.73
N HIS A 33 0.40 7.27 7.57
CA HIS A 33 -0.18 8.09 6.49
C HIS A 33 -1.67 7.86 6.24
N CYS A 34 -2.25 6.75 6.72
CA CYS A 34 -3.61 6.35 6.37
C CYS A 34 -4.51 6.11 7.57
N SER A 35 -3.98 5.56 8.66
CA SER A 35 -4.79 5.08 9.78
C SER A 35 -5.54 6.19 10.52
N GLY A 36 -5.07 7.44 10.45
CA GLY A 36 -5.73 8.59 11.08
C GLY A 36 -7.18 8.79 10.58
N CYS A 37 -7.43 8.49 9.31
CA CYS A 37 -8.78 8.55 8.71
C CYS A 37 -9.42 7.16 8.59
N HIS A 38 -8.64 6.15 8.20
CA HIS A 38 -9.16 4.81 7.89
C HIS A 38 -9.21 3.85 9.08
N GLY A 39 -8.79 4.29 10.29
CA GLY A 39 -8.63 3.39 11.44
C GLY A 39 -7.42 2.47 11.30
N GLN A 40 -6.89 1.99 12.40
CA GLN A 40 -5.71 1.09 12.39
C GLN A 40 -6.02 -0.29 11.79
N ASP A 41 -7.29 -0.65 11.73
CA ASP A 41 -7.81 -1.91 11.20
C ASP A 41 -8.46 -1.77 9.81
N GLY A 42 -8.41 -0.60 9.20
CA GLY A 42 -8.99 -0.32 7.90
C GLY A 42 -10.52 -0.21 7.90
N SER A 43 -11.17 -0.08 9.07
CA SER A 43 -12.64 0.01 9.18
C SER A 43 -13.22 1.30 8.59
N GLY A 44 -12.41 2.33 8.42
CA GLY A 44 -12.86 3.64 8.00
C GLY A 44 -13.59 4.41 9.10
N SER A 45 -14.27 5.49 8.69
CA SER A 45 -15.13 6.31 9.53
C SER A 45 -16.36 6.71 8.72
N PRO A 46 -17.40 5.86 8.62
CA PRO A 46 -18.59 6.13 7.80
C PRO A 46 -19.29 7.45 8.14
N SER A 47 -19.34 7.81 9.43
CA SER A 47 -19.90 9.09 9.89
C SER A 47 -19.14 10.32 9.39
N SER A 48 -17.88 10.14 9.03
CA SER A 48 -17.01 11.20 8.44
C SER A 48 -16.81 11.03 6.93
N GLY A 49 -17.58 10.15 6.28
CA GLY A 49 -17.47 9.88 4.84
C GLY A 49 -16.24 9.09 4.40
N VAL A 50 -15.51 8.49 5.36
CA VAL A 50 -14.34 7.65 5.04
C VAL A 50 -14.78 6.19 4.95
N PRO A 51 -14.78 5.59 3.75
CA PRO A 51 -15.25 4.23 3.57
C PRO A 51 -14.31 3.19 4.19
N THR A 52 -14.86 2.02 4.54
CA THR A 52 -14.06 0.87 4.95
C THR A 52 -13.18 0.38 3.81
N MET A 53 -11.99 -0.09 4.16
CA MET A 53 -11.10 -0.83 3.25
C MET A 53 -11.37 -2.35 3.31
N ARG A 54 -11.99 -2.80 4.43
CA ARG A 54 -12.18 -4.22 4.75
C ARG A 54 -13.22 -4.84 3.84
N GLY A 55 -12.85 -5.92 3.15
CA GLY A 55 -13.73 -6.60 2.21
C GLY A 55 -14.19 -5.73 1.03
N THR A 56 -13.54 -4.60 0.79
CA THR A 56 -13.99 -3.60 -0.20
C THR A 56 -12.95 -3.34 -1.28
N LEU A 57 -11.68 -3.14 -0.92
CA LEU A 57 -10.64 -2.72 -1.86
C LEU A 57 -10.49 -3.65 -3.08
N GLY A 58 -10.54 -4.97 -2.85
CA GLY A 58 -10.40 -5.94 -3.93
C GLY A 58 -11.52 -5.89 -4.96
N HIS A 59 -12.71 -5.46 -4.56
CA HIS A 59 -13.83 -5.31 -5.49
C HIS A 59 -13.58 -4.22 -6.53
N PHE A 60 -12.87 -3.15 -6.19
CA PHE A 60 -12.53 -2.09 -7.14
C PHE A 60 -11.76 -2.64 -8.34
N LEU A 61 -10.93 -3.66 -8.14
CA LEU A 61 -10.15 -4.29 -9.21
C LEU A 61 -11.00 -5.06 -10.24
N LYS A 62 -12.30 -5.26 -9.95
CA LYS A 62 -13.26 -5.89 -10.86
C LYS A 62 -14.00 -4.89 -11.75
N ALA A 63 -13.91 -3.61 -11.42
CA ALA A 63 -14.53 -2.54 -12.19
C ALA A 63 -13.52 -1.86 -13.11
N GLN A 64 -14.02 -1.37 -14.25
CA GLN A 64 -13.22 -0.49 -15.10
C GLN A 64 -12.74 0.73 -14.32
N ASP A 65 -11.49 1.11 -14.50
CA ASP A 65 -10.80 2.22 -13.85
C ASP A 65 -10.70 2.11 -12.31
N GLY A 66 -11.14 1.01 -11.71
CA GLY A 66 -11.11 0.82 -10.27
C GLY A 66 -9.69 0.63 -9.74
N ARG A 67 -8.81 0.02 -10.54
CA ARG A 67 -7.38 -0.14 -10.23
C ARG A 67 -6.69 1.23 -10.18
N GLU A 68 -6.93 2.07 -11.16
CA GLU A 68 -6.40 3.43 -11.24
C GLU A 68 -6.92 4.29 -10.09
N PHE A 69 -8.22 4.18 -9.80
CA PHE A 69 -8.90 4.90 -8.73
C PHE A 69 -8.17 4.76 -7.39
N LEU A 70 -7.79 3.54 -7.00
CA LEU A 70 -7.13 3.28 -5.71
C LEU A 70 -5.79 4.03 -5.54
N ILE A 71 -5.11 4.36 -6.64
CA ILE A 71 -3.86 5.13 -6.61
C ILE A 71 -4.12 6.63 -6.79
N GLN A 72 -5.16 7.01 -7.54
CA GLN A 72 -5.43 8.42 -7.89
C GLN A 72 -6.21 9.18 -6.83
N VAL A 73 -6.82 8.51 -5.85
CA VAL A 73 -7.48 9.20 -4.73
C VAL A 73 -6.49 10.10 -3.98
N PRO A 74 -6.91 11.29 -3.53
CA PRO A 74 -6.00 12.28 -2.93
C PRO A 74 -5.14 11.73 -1.80
N GLY A 75 -5.69 10.90 -0.91
CA GLY A 75 -4.95 10.28 0.19
C GLY A 75 -3.78 9.41 -0.26
N THR A 76 -3.86 8.78 -1.42
CA THR A 76 -2.78 7.97 -2.01
C THR A 76 -1.89 8.80 -2.92
N SER A 77 -2.50 9.53 -3.87
CA SER A 77 -1.75 10.26 -4.90
C SER A 77 -0.90 11.40 -4.34
N GLN A 78 -1.34 12.04 -3.27
CA GLN A 78 -0.68 13.20 -2.65
C GLN A 78 0.11 12.84 -1.38
N SER A 79 0.19 11.55 -1.01
CA SER A 79 1.00 11.11 0.13
C SER A 79 2.49 11.44 -0.08
N SER A 80 3.23 11.64 1.01
CA SER A 80 4.68 11.88 0.97
C SER A 80 5.51 10.62 0.67
N LEU A 81 4.86 9.45 0.57
CA LEU A 81 5.53 8.19 0.22
C LEU A 81 6.11 8.25 -1.20
N SER A 82 7.25 7.62 -1.40
CA SER A 82 7.80 7.38 -2.73
C SER A 82 6.85 6.51 -3.58
N HIS A 83 7.06 6.46 -4.88
CA HIS A 83 6.25 5.59 -5.76
C HIS A 83 6.45 4.10 -5.44
N ALA A 84 7.65 3.70 -5.02
CA ALA A 84 7.93 2.34 -4.59
C ALA A 84 7.17 1.98 -3.30
N GLU A 85 7.28 2.81 -2.27
CA GLU A 85 6.56 2.61 -1.01
C GLU A 85 5.05 2.62 -1.20
N THR A 86 4.53 3.48 -2.09
CA THR A 86 3.09 3.51 -2.43
C THR A 86 2.66 2.22 -3.12
N ALA A 87 3.47 1.65 -4.03
CA ALA A 87 3.17 0.38 -4.68
C ALA A 87 3.15 -0.78 -3.67
N GLU A 88 4.15 -0.83 -2.78
CA GLU A 88 4.22 -1.83 -1.71
C GLU A 88 3.04 -1.71 -0.75
N LEU A 89 2.68 -0.47 -0.35
CA LEU A 89 1.55 -0.19 0.50
C LEU A 89 0.23 -0.62 -0.16
N ALA A 90 -0.03 -0.27 -1.42
CA ALA A 90 -1.24 -0.66 -2.13
C ALA A 90 -1.39 -2.18 -2.21
N ASN A 91 -0.31 -2.89 -2.53
CA ASN A 91 -0.29 -4.35 -2.55
C ASN A 91 -0.54 -4.97 -1.17
N TRP A 92 0.03 -4.37 -0.12
CA TRP A 92 -0.18 -4.80 1.26
C TRP A 92 -1.62 -4.56 1.72
N LEU A 93 -2.22 -3.40 1.40
CA LEU A 93 -3.61 -3.07 1.73
C LEU A 93 -4.60 -4.09 1.15
N LEU A 94 -4.43 -4.43 -0.14
CA LEU A 94 -5.25 -5.45 -0.81
C LEU A 94 -5.17 -6.81 -0.10
N LYS A 95 -3.96 -7.25 0.22
CA LYS A 95 -3.72 -8.53 0.90
C LYS A 95 -4.19 -8.55 2.36
N THR A 96 -4.18 -7.41 3.03
CA THR A 96 -4.49 -7.32 4.46
C THR A 96 -5.98 -7.10 4.70
N PHE A 97 -6.60 -6.21 3.94
CA PHE A 97 -7.97 -5.78 4.22
C PHE A 97 -9.02 -6.38 3.29
N SER A 98 -8.63 -6.92 2.13
CA SER A 98 -9.58 -7.42 1.14
C SER A 98 -9.04 -8.61 0.32
N PRO A 99 -8.41 -9.61 0.95
CA PRO A 99 -7.72 -10.69 0.23
C PRO A 99 -8.66 -11.59 -0.59
N GLN A 100 -9.90 -11.74 -0.15
CA GLN A 100 -10.88 -12.63 -0.79
C GLN A 100 -11.54 -11.99 -2.00
N GLU A 101 -11.57 -10.66 -2.07
CA GLU A 101 -12.23 -9.89 -3.11
C GLU A 101 -11.30 -9.59 -4.30
N VAL A 102 -9.98 -9.73 -4.10
CA VAL A 102 -8.99 -9.54 -5.17
C VAL A 102 -9.17 -10.64 -6.23
N PRO A 103 -9.36 -10.28 -7.52
CA PRO A 103 -9.49 -11.28 -8.57
C PRO A 103 -8.24 -12.16 -8.68
N ALA A 104 -8.43 -13.44 -8.99
CA ALA A 104 -7.33 -14.35 -9.26
C ALA A 104 -6.44 -13.78 -10.39
N ASN A 105 -5.12 -13.97 -10.26
CA ASN A 105 -4.12 -13.47 -11.23
C ASN A 105 -4.03 -11.95 -11.38
N THR A 106 -4.57 -11.17 -10.41
CA THR A 106 -4.34 -9.72 -10.40
C THR A 106 -2.84 -9.42 -10.26
N PRO A 107 -2.22 -8.72 -11.23
CA PRO A 107 -0.82 -8.35 -11.10
C PRO A 107 -0.63 -7.33 -9.96
N PRO A 108 0.46 -7.41 -9.19
CA PRO A 108 0.75 -6.41 -8.17
C PRO A 108 0.96 -5.03 -8.80
N TYR A 109 0.69 -3.97 -8.03
CA TYR A 109 1.11 -2.63 -8.43
C TYR A 109 2.62 -2.56 -8.51
N THR A 110 3.12 -1.91 -9.57
CA THR A 110 4.54 -1.63 -9.76
C THR A 110 4.86 -0.17 -9.50
N THR A 111 6.13 0.13 -9.18
CA THR A 111 6.61 1.50 -9.01
C THR A 111 6.32 2.37 -10.23
N ALA A 112 6.54 1.84 -11.44
CA ALA A 112 6.30 2.56 -12.69
C ALA A 112 4.81 2.87 -12.93
N GLU A 113 3.92 1.92 -12.62
CA GLU A 113 2.48 2.13 -12.70
C GLU A 113 2.02 3.21 -11.72
N VAL A 114 2.46 3.13 -10.46
CA VAL A 114 2.13 4.12 -9.44
C VAL A 114 2.65 5.51 -9.82
N ALA A 115 3.88 5.63 -10.34
CA ALA A 115 4.42 6.90 -10.80
C ALA A 115 3.54 7.55 -11.87
N ARG A 116 3.09 6.77 -12.85
CA ARG A 116 2.17 7.24 -13.90
C ARG A 116 0.83 7.68 -13.32
N LEU A 117 0.21 6.87 -12.46
CA LEU A 117 -1.14 7.12 -11.94
C LEU A 117 -1.19 8.31 -10.98
N ARG A 118 -0.18 8.50 -10.15
CA ARG A 118 -0.06 9.65 -9.24
C ARG A 118 0.10 10.99 -9.97
N GLY A 119 0.54 10.96 -11.22
CA GLY A 119 0.59 12.15 -12.08
C GLY A 119 -0.78 12.70 -12.47
N SER A 120 -1.87 11.98 -12.21
CA SER A 120 -3.24 12.36 -12.56
C SER A 120 -4.19 12.17 -11.36
N PRO A 121 -4.05 12.98 -10.29
CA PRO A 121 -4.91 12.88 -9.12
C PRO A 121 -6.36 13.22 -9.48
N LEU A 122 -7.32 12.56 -8.82
CA LEU A 122 -8.74 12.79 -9.01
C LEU A 122 -9.15 14.12 -8.36
N ALA A 123 -9.82 14.97 -9.12
CA ALA A 123 -10.43 16.21 -8.62
C ALA A 123 -11.72 15.91 -7.82
N ASP A 124 -12.50 14.93 -8.24
CA ASP A 124 -13.72 14.46 -7.58
C ASP A 124 -13.62 12.95 -7.27
N ALA A 125 -12.94 12.62 -6.20
CA ALA A 125 -12.81 11.23 -5.76
C ALA A 125 -14.14 10.64 -5.24
N PRO A 126 -15.01 11.36 -4.50
CA PRO A 126 -16.32 10.86 -4.10
C PRO A 126 -17.22 10.52 -5.28
N GLY A 127 -17.35 11.42 -6.27
CA GLY A 127 -18.14 11.18 -7.47
C GLY A 127 -17.61 9.99 -8.26
N ARG A 128 -16.29 9.91 -8.46
CA ARG A 128 -15.67 8.77 -9.16
C ARG A 128 -15.90 7.45 -8.42
N ARG A 129 -15.81 7.47 -7.07
CA ARG A 129 -16.15 6.29 -6.27
C ARG A 129 -17.58 5.84 -6.49
N ALA A 130 -18.54 6.78 -6.47
CA ALA A 130 -19.95 6.46 -6.66
C ALA A 130 -20.21 5.79 -8.02
N GLU A 131 -19.59 6.27 -9.11
CA GLU A 131 -19.68 5.66 -10.43
C GLU A 131 -19.15 4.22 -10.44
N ILE A 132 -17.99 3.98 -9.82
CA ILE A 132 -17.38 2.64 -9.74
C ILE A 132 -18.29 1.70 -8.93
N VAL A 133 -18.76 2.17 -7.77
CA VAL A 133 -19.68 1.40 -6.91
C VAL A 133 -20.96 1.04 -7.64
N GLN A 134 -21.53 1.96 -8.41
CA GLN A 134 -22.71 1.69 -9.23
C GLN A 134 -22.47 0.58 -10.26
N ARG A 135 -21.34 0.63 -10.98
CA ARG A 135 -20.96 -0.45 -11.92
C ARG A 135 -20.75 -1.80 -11.24
N LEU A 136 -20.20 -1.81 -10.03
CA LEU A 136 -20.04 -3.03 -9.24
C LEU A 136 -21.39 -3.59 -8.81
N LYS A 137 -22.34 -2.74 -8.39
CA LYS A 137 -23.71 -3.14 -8.07
C LYS A 137 -24.43 -3.77 -9.26
N GLU A 138 -24.25 -3.23 -10.46
CA GLU A 138 -24.79 -3.79 -11.71
C GLU A 138 -24.23 -5.19 -12.03
N GLN A 139 -23.04 -5.50 -11.51
CA GLN A 139 -22.41 -6.82 -11.57
C GLN A 139 -22.82 -7.74 -10.40
N GLY A 140 -23.75 -7.30 -9.52
CA GLY A 140 -24.17 -8.05 -8.35
C GLY A 140 -23.22 -7.96 -7.16
N ILE A 141 -22.27 -7.03 -7.17
CA ILE A 141 -21.29 -6.81 -6.08
C ILE A 141 -21.77 -5.62 -5.25
N ALA A 142 -22.25 -5.90 -4.04
CA ALA A 142 -22.62 -4.85 -3.10
C ALA A 142 -21.42 -4.41 -2.27
N ILE A 143 -21.13 -3.11 -2.29
CA ILE A 143 -20.20 -2.43 -1.39
C ILE A 143 -20.82 -1.15 -0.87
N ASP A 144 -20.57 -0.86 0.40
CA ASP A 144 -21.03 0.33 1.10
C ASP A 144 -20.12 1.54 0.86
#